data_5928a14081eab381c914980ca072eaef
#
_entry.id   5928a14081eab381c914980ca072eaef
#
_cell.length_a   1.000
_cell.length_b   1.000
_cell.length_c   1.000
_cell.angle_alpha   90.00
_cell.angle_beta   90.00
_cell.angle_gamma   90.00
#
_symmetry.space_group_name_H-M   'P 1'
#
loop_
_entity.id
_entity.type
_entity.pdbx_description
1 polymer ?
#
loop_
_entity_poly.entity_id
_entity_poly.type
_entity_poly.pdbx_seq_one_letter_code
_entity_poly.pdbx_strand_id
1 'polypeptide(L)'
;MARTVAVLAGLFITLPIDLAVVATALAAGWRRKVPPFRDSDSIAAPGRATRHTVLITGGKMTKALHLARAFHAAGHRVVLVESAKYRLTGHRFSRAVDAFHCVPEPDDPGYRDAVVGIAHREGVDVFVPVSSPAASRYDAVAGESLSQFCDVVHGDVATVTMLDDKDKFSRTAESLGLRVPQWTRITDARQIEEFDFPPGRSYILKRIAYNPVGRTNMTLLSAATPESNAAFARSLSAAISAEDPWIMQEFIAGKEYCTHGTARQGLLTVYGCSASSAFQINYQHVDKPQIRSWVERFIAALGLTGQASFDFIEATDGTVYAIECNPRTHSAITMFHNHSEVADAYLRPDHPAITPRVDARPTYWIYHELWRLITQPDKIERLATIARGTDAIFSWSDPLPYLMVHHLHIPSLLIASLRSRRSWSRIDFNIGKLVEVGGD
;
A
#
# COMPACT_ATOMS: atom_id res chain seq x y z
N MET A 1 21.42 -16.62 -9.09
CA MET A 1 21.33 -16.79 -10.54
C MET A 1 20.40 -17.94 -10.93
N ALA A 2 20.59 -19.18 -10.48
CA ALA A 2 19.72 -20.32 -10.82
C ALA A 2 18.22 -20.06 -10.55
N ARG A 3 17.89 -19.51 -9.37
CA ARG A 3 16.51 -19.12 -9.00
C ARG A 3 15.90 -18.12 -9.98
N THR A 4 16.65 -17.11 -10.41
CA THR A 4 16.15 -16.08 -11.35
C THR A 4 15.84 -16.70 -12.71
N VAL A 5 16.72 -17.58 -13.20
CA VAL A 5 16.51 -18.31 -14.46
C VAL A 5 15.30 -19.23 -14.36
N ALA A 6 15.12 -19.94 -13.24
CA ALA A 6 13.96 -20.81 -13.03
C ALA A 6 12.64 -20.03 -13.03
N VAL A 7 12.62 -18.85 -12.39
CA VAL A 7 11.41 -17.98 -12.40
C VAL A 7 11.14 -17.45 -13.81
N LEU A 8 12.15 -16.98 -14.54
CA LEU A 8 11.98 -16.54 -15.93
C LEU A 8 11.46 -17.67 -16.83
N ALA A 9 11.96 -18.89 -16.66
CA ALA A 9 11.45 -20.06 -17.38
C ALA A 9 9.98 -20.35 -17.02
N GLY A 10 9.62 -20.27 -15.73
CA GLY A 10 8.24 -20.43 -15.27
C GLY A 10 7.29 -19.39 -15.90
N LEU A 11 7.69 -18.12 -15.89
CA LEU A 11 6.93 -17.05 -16.55
C LEU A 11 6.81 -17.27 -18.06
N PHE A 12 7.86 -17.77 -18.71
CA PHE A 12 7.81 -18.09 -20.14
C PHE A 12 6.84 -19.25 -20.44
N ILE A 13 6.78 -20.27 -19.59
CA ILE A 13 5.85 -21.41 -19.71
C ILE A 13 4.40 -20.96 -19.56
N THR A 14 4.11 -20.00 -18.68
CA THR A 14 2.75 -19.50 -18.47
C THR A 14 2.30 -18.48 -19.54
N LEU A 15 3.22 -17.90 -20.30
CA LEU A 15 2.93 -16.89 -21.32
C LEU A 15 1.84 -17.27 -22.33
N PRO A 16 1.81 -18.49 -22.94
CA PRO A 16 0.73 -18.86 -23.87
C PRO A 16 -0.64 -18.89 -23.22
N ILE A 17 -0.73 -19.30 -21.95
CA ILE A 17 -1.98 -19.33 -21.20
C ILE A 17 -2.46 -17.91 -20.95
N ASP A 18 -1.60 -17.03 -20.45
CA ASP A 18 -1.93 -15.64 -20.16
C ASP A 18 -2.27 -14.87 -21.43
N LEU A 19 -1.59 -15.14 -22.55
CA LEU A 19 -1.96 -14.58 -23.86
C LEU A 19 -3.37 -15.02 -24.29
N ALA A 20 -3.70 -16.30 -24.12
CA ALA A 20 -5.04 -16.81 -24.47
C ALA A 20 -6.13 -16.17 -23.59
N VAL A 21 -5.89 -16.02 -22.29
CA VAL A 21 -6.81 -15.35 -21.35
C VAL A 21 -7.02 -13.89 -21.76
N VAL A 22 -5.93 -13.16 -22.01
CA VAL A 22 -5.99 -11.74 -22.40
C VAL A 22 -6.64 -11.56 -23.76
N ALA A 23 -6.30 -12.39 -24.76
CA ALA A 23 -6.95 -12.36 -26.08
C ALA A 23 -8.46 -12.62 -25.97
N THR A 24 -8.86 -13.57 -25.13
CA THR A 24 -10.29 -13.86 -24.88
C THR A 24 -11.00 -12.65 -24.25
N ALA A 25 -10.36 -12.00 -23.27
CA ALA A 25 -10.91 -10.82 -22.62
C ALA A 25 -11.05 -9.64 -23.60
N LEU A 26 -10.05 -9.41 -24.44
CA LEU A 26 -10.09 -8.38 -25.49
C LEU A 26 -11.18 -8.67 -26.53
N ALA A 27 -11.32 -9.91 -26.98
CA ALA A 27 -12.36 -10.32 -27.93
C ALA A 27 -13.77 -10.18 -27.33
N ALA A 28 -13.95 -10.52 -26.05
CA ALA A 28 -15.21 -10.34 -25.33
C ALA A 28 -15.54 -8.86 -25.11
N GLY A 29 -14.54 -8.03 -24.83
CA GLY A 29 -14.68 -6.57 -24.70
C GLY A 29 -15.08 -5.92 -26.03
N TRP A 30 -14.49 -6.34 -27.16
CA TRP A 30 -14.83 -5.85 -28.49
C TRP A 30 -16.30 -6.14 -28.87
N ARG A 31 -16.78 -7.34 -28.54
CA ARG A 31 -18.19 -7.71 -28.78
C ARG A 31 -19.18 -6.92 -27.93
N ARG A 32 -18.80 -6.49 -26.72
CA ARG A 32 -19.69 -5.75 -25.80
C ARG A 32 -19.80 -4.26 -26.11
N LYS A 33 -19.11 -3.74 -27.16
CA LYS A 33 -19.08 -2.30 -27.49
C LYS A 33 -19.00 -1.44 -26.21
N VAL A 34 -17.94 -1.62 -25.42
CA VAL A 34 -17.63 -0.62 -24.40
C VAL A 34 -17.41 0.68 -25.16
N PRO A 35 -18.21 1.73 -24.92
CA PRO A 35 -18.10 2.95 -25.72
C PRO A 35 -16.64 3.44 -25.61
N PRO A 36 -16.02 3.81 -26.76
CA PRO A 36 -14.74 4.49 -26.69
C PRO A 36 -14.94 5.74 -25.86
N PHE A 37 -13.95 6.07 -25.05
CA PHE A 37 -13.89 7.34 -24.35
C PHE A 37 -14.13 8.45 -25.38
N ARG A 38 -15.24 9.15 -25.28
CA ARG A 38 -15.54 10.25 -26.20
C ARG A 38 -14.68 11.44 -25.77
N ASP A 39 -13.71 11.81 -26.59
CA ASP A 39 -13.32 13.21 -26.70
C ASP A 39 -14.58 14.01 -27.03
N SER A 40 -15.14 14.64 -26.06
CA SER A 40 -16.27 15.54 -26.30
C SER A 40 -15.94 16.90 -25.69
N ASP A 41 -15.60 17.82 -26.56
CA ASP A 41 -15.92 19.24 -26.43
C ASP A 41 -17.46 19.45 -26.36
N SER A 42 -18.20 18.53 -25.77
CA SER A 42 -19.65 18.63 -25.61
C SER A 42 -19.96 19.23 -24.25
N ILE A 43 -20.41 20.49 -24.28
CA ILE A 43 -21.16 21.22 -23.27
C ILE A 43 -21.81 20.25 -22.28
N ALA A 44 -21.39 20.37 -21.00
CA ALA A 44 -21.89 19.55 -19.91
C ALA A 44 -23.40 19.60 -19.83
N ALA A 45 -24.06 18.46 -19.95
CA ALA A 45 -25.45 18.32 -19.62
C ALA A 45 -25.62 18.65 -18.11
N PRO A 46 -26.68 19.37 -17.71
CA PRO A 46 -26.92 19.70 -16.31
C PRO A 46 -27.00 18.41 -15.48
N GLY A 47 -26.09 18.24 -14.50
CA GLY A 47 -26.00 17.08 -13.62
C GLY A 47 -24.82 16.15 -13.83
N ARG A 48 -23.94 16.39 -14.79
CA ARG A 48 -22.70 15.59 -14.96
C ARG A 48 -21.59 16.14 -14.04
N ALA A 49 -20.99 15.27 -13.21
CA ALA A 49 -19.85 15.62 -12.38
C ALA A 49 -18.71 16.23 -13.23
N THR A 50 -18.05 17.27 -12.70
CA THR A 50 -16.93 17.93 -13.37
C THR A 50 -15.83 16.91 -13.68
N ARG A 51 -15.34 16.87 -14.91
CA ARG A 51 -14.22 16.02 -15.31
C ARG A 51 -12.93 16.61 -14.73
N HIS A 52 -12.20 15.81 -13.99
CA HIS A 52 -10.88 16.17 -13.44
C HIS A 52 -9.76 15.42 -14.16
N THR A 53 -8.57 16.04 -14.19
CA THR A 53 -7.31 15.37 -14.49
C THR A 53 -6.64 14.97 -13.20
N VAL A 54 -6.50 13.67 -12.95
CA VAL A 54 -5.97 13.10 -11.71
C VAL A 54 -4.55 12.60 -11.93
N LEU A 55 -3.60 13.12 -11.16
CA LEU A 55 -2.20 12.66 -11.14
C LEU A 55 -2.01 11.62 -10.03
N ILE A 56 -1.53 10.44 -10.40
CA ILE A 56 -1.28 9.32 -9.48
C ILE A 56 0.19 8.95 -9.52
N THR A 57 0.87 8.94 -8.35
CA THR A 57 2.24 8.41 -8.21
C THR A 57 2.25 6.91 -7.94
N GLY A 58 3.43 6.28 -7.92
CA GLY A 58 3.58 4.86 -7.58
C GLY A 58 2.99 3.92 -8.63
N GLY A 59 3.13 4.28 -9.89
CA GLY A 59 2.52 3.61 -11.04
C GLY A 59 2.81 2.12 -11.18
N LYS A 60 3.86 1.59 -10.51
CA LYS A 60 4.15 0.16 -10.50
C LYS A 60 3.28 -0.64 -9.53
N MET A 61 2.56 0.02 -8.62
CA MET A 61 1.80 -0.64 -7.56
C MET A 61 0.36 -0.95 -7.99
N THR A 62 -0.14 -2.14 -7.66
CA THR A 62 -1.51 -2.57 -8.00
C THR A 62 -2.57 -1.60 -7.49
N LYS A 63 -2.35 -0.99 -6.33
CA LYS A 63 -3.26 0.04 -5.78
C LYS A 63 -3.36 1.30 -6.64
N ALA A 64 -2.28 1.70 -7.33
CA ALA A 64 -2.32 2.79 -8.30
C ALA A 64 -3.15 2.41 -9.55
N LEU A 65 -3.01 1.19 -10.05
CA LEU A 65 -3.85 0.67 -11.13
C LEU A 65 -5.32 0.64 -10.73
N HIS A 66 -5.61 0.22 -9.49
CA HIS A 66 -6.98 0.17 -8.97
C HIS A 66 -7.61 1.56 -8.95
N LEU A 67 -6.92 2.57 -8.42
CA LEU A 67 -7.40 3.96 -8.40
C LEU A 67 -7.51 4.54 -9.82
N ALA A 68 -6.54 4.28 -10.70
CA ALA A 68 -6.61 4.69 -12.09
C ALA A 68 -7.89 4.17 -12.76
N ARG A 69 -8.22 2.89 -12.56
CA ARG A 69 -9.47 2.30 -13.07
C ARG A 69 -10.71 2.93 -12.49
N ALA A 70 -10.72 3.24 -11.19
CA ALA A 70 -11.86 3.88 -10.53
C ALA A 70 -12.10 5.30 -11.08
N PHE A 71 -11.06 6.12 -11.18
CA PHE A 71 -11.16 7.48 -11.73
C PHE A 71 -11.55 7.47 -13.21
N HIS A 72 -10.94 6.60 -14.01
CA HIS A 72 -11.28 6.48 -15.43
C HIS A 72 -12.74 6.03 -15.63
N ALA A 73 -13.22 5.06 -14.83
CA ALA A 73 -14.61 4.60 -14.90
C ALA A 73 -15.62 5.70 -14.54
N ALA A 74 -15.24 6.63 -13.66
CA ALA A 74 -16.01 7.83 -13.32
C ALA A 74 -15.91 8.94 -14.39
N GLY A 75 -15.09 8.77 -15.43
CA GLY A 75 -14.96 9.72 -16.54
C GLY A 75 -13.84 10.75 -16.38
N HIS A 76 -12.98 10.59 -15.38
CA HIS A 76 -11.81 11.46 -15.18
C HIS A 76 -10.64 11.06 -16.08
N ARG A 77 -9.76 12.01 -16.36
CA ARG A 77 -8.49 11.79 -17.06
C ARG A 77 -7.43 11.36 -16.03
N VAL A 78 -6.67 10.33 -16.34
CA VAL A 78 -5.66 9.78 -15.42
C VAL A 78 -4.25 9.94 -15.99
N VAL A 79 -3.41 10.62 -15.24
CA VAL A 79 -1.97 10.75 -15.47
C VAL A 79 -1.24 9.90 -14.44
N LEU A 80 -0.48 8.90 -14.90
CA LEU A 80 0.25 8.00 -14.04
C LEU A 80 1.75 8.31 -14.09
N VAL A 81 2.40 8.42 -12.95
CA VAL A 81 3.87 8.62 -12.89
C VAL A 81 4.56 7.53 -12.10
N GLU A 82 5.78 7.19 -12.51
CA GLU A 82 6.62 6.22 -11.84
C GLU A 82 8.10 6.57 -12.07
N SER A 83 8.99 6.13 -11.17
CA SER A 83 10.42 6.35 -11.35
C SER A 83 10.97 5.65 -12.59
N ALA A 84 12.01 6.21 -13.19
CA ALA A 84 12.61 5.74 -14.43
C ALA A 84 13.09 4.27 -14.36
N LYS A 85 13.48 3.81 -13.16
CA LYS A 85 13.82 2.41 -12.88
C LYS A 85 12.69 1.45 -13.28
N TYR A 86 11.44 1.87 -13.08
CA TYR A 86 10.22 1.09 -13.36
C TYR A 86 9.45 1.55 -14.60
N ARG A 87 10.13 2.21 -15.57
CA ARG A 87 9.50 2.71 -16.82
C ARG A 87 8.74 1.65 -17.62
N LEU A 88 9.06 0.37 -17.43
CA LEU A 88 8.38 -0.77 -18.06
C LEU A 88 7.27 -1.36 -17.19
N THR A 89 6.76 -0.59 -16.20
CA THR A 89 5.64 -1.08 -15.39
C THR A 89 4.48 -1.51 -16.27
N GLY A 90 3.89 -2.68 -15.95
CA GLY A 90 2.76 -3.22 -16.71
C GLY A 90 1.51 -2.33 -16.63
N HIS A 91 1.36 -1.56 -15.57
CA HIS A 91 0.20 -0.72 -15.33
C HIS A 91 0.07 0.44 -16.33
N ARG A 92 1.16 0.92 -16.90
CA ARG A 92 1.15 1.96 -17.96
C ARG A 92 0.37 1.54 -19.21
N PHE A 93 0.15 0.23 -19.40
CA PHE A 93 -0.59 -0.31 -20.52
C PHE A 93 -2.10 -0.46 -20.25
N SER A 94 -2.55 0.01 -19.08
CA SER A 94 -3.98 0.08 -18.77
C SER A 94 -4.66 1.09 -19.67
N ARG A 95 -5.85 0.71 -20.15
CA ARG A 95 -6.75 1.65 -20.85
C ARG A 95 -7.25 2.79 -19.95
N ALA A 96 -7.08 2.65 -18.64
CA ALA A 96 -7.43 3.66 -17.65
C ALA A 96 -6.31 4.70 -17.41
N VAL A 97 -5.20 4.58 -18.13
CA VAL A 97 -4.06 5.52 -18.04
C VAL A 97 -3.99 6.31 -19.34
N ASP A 98 -4.36 7.58 -19.29
CA ASP A 98 -4.37 8.47 -20.45
C ASP A 98 -2.96 9.01 -20.78
N ALA A 99 -2.12 9.22 -19.75
CA ALA A 99 -0.72 9.61 -19.92
C ALA A 99 0.16 8.92 -18.87
N PHE A 100 1.40 8.60 -19.27
CA PHE A 100 2.40 8.01 -18.37
C PHE A 100 3.72 8.78 -18.50
N HIS A 101 4.28 9.20 -17.35
CA HIS A 101 5.56 9.89 -17.29
C HIS A 101 6.53 9.23 -16.33
N CYS A 102 7.82 9.33 -16.66
CA CYS A 102 8.90 8.93 -15.76
C CYS A 102 9.36 10.15 -14.97
N VAL A 103 9.61 9.92 -13.68
CA VAL A 103 10.20 10.89 -12.75
C VAL A 103 11.50 10.32 -12.17
N PRO A 104 12.36 11.16 -11.57
CA PRO A 104 13.48 10.68 -10.74
C PRO A 104 13.01 9.77 -9.61
N GLU A 105 13.95 9.12 -8.90
CA GLU A 105 13.61 8.42 -7.66
C GLU A 105 13.10 9.43 -6.62
N PRO A 106 12.22 9.01 -5.68
CA PRO A 106 11.60 9.97 -4.73
C PRO A 106 12.60 10.75 -3.88
N ASP A 107 13.74 10.16 -3.54
CA ASP A 107 14.83 10.81 -2.76
C ASP A 107 15.76 11.68 -3.59
N ASP A 108 15.59 11.73 -4.90
CA ASP A 108 16.34 12.64 -5.79
C ASP A 108 15.85 14.08 -5.59
N PRO A 109 16.76 15.06 -5.46
CA PRO A 109 16.40 16.48 -5.34
C PRO A 109 15.48 17.02 -6.46
N GLY A 110 15.54 16.44 -7.65
CA GLY A 110 14.72 16.82 -8.80
C GLY A 110 13.30 16.21 -8.81
N TYR A 111 12.98 15.32 -7.86
CA TYR A 111 11.69 14.62 -7.84
C TYR A 111 10.50 15.57 -7.78
N ARG A 112 10.49 16.47 -6.78
CA ARG A 112 9.44 17.48 -6.59
C ARG A 112 9.19 18.29 -7.87
N ASP A 113 10.25 18.85 -8.44
CA ASP A 113 10.14 19.72 -9.60
C ASP A 113 9.67 18.96 -10.86
N ALA A 114 10.05 17.68 -10.99
CA ALA A 114 9.57 16.82 -12.05
C ALA A 114 8.05 16.56 -11.92
N VAL A 115 7.57 16.21 -10.71
CA VAL A 115 6.13 15.97 -10.45
C VAL A 115 5.32 17.24 -10.68
N VAL A 116 5.76 18.39 -10.14
CA VAL A 116 5.12 19.69 -10.33
C VAL A 116 5.09 20.09 -11.81
N GLY A 117 6.20 19.92 -12.52
CA GLY A 117 6.29 20.22 -13.95
C GLY A 117 5.37 19.35 -14.80
N ILE A 118 5.17 18.08 -14.44
CA ILE A 118 4.19 17.19 -15.08
C ILE A 118 2.78 17.70 -14.80
N ALA A 119 2.47 18.04 -13.54
CA ALA A 119 1.16 18.52 -13.16
C ALA A 119 0.74 19.77 -13.95
N HIS A 120 1.65 20.72 -14.11
CA HIS A 120 1.40 21.91 -14.96
C HIS A 120 1.17 21.56 -16.44
N ARG A 121 2.04 20.72 -17.03
CA ARG A 121 1.90 20.34 -18.45
C ARG A 121 0.62 19.58 -18.77
N GLU A 122 0.20 18.74 -17.84
CA GLU A 122 -0.98 17.88 -18.01
C GLU A 122 -2.30 18.55 -17.55
N GLY A 123 -2.21 19.75 -16.96
CA GLY A 123 -3.38 20.45 -16.40
C GLY A 123 -4.05 19.64 -15.28
N VAL A 124 -3.25 19.24 -14.29
CA VAL A 124 -3.74 18.39 -13.18
C VAL A 124 -4.62 19.19 -12.24
N ASP A 125 -5.82 18.67 -11.97
CA ASP A 125 -6.76 19.23 -10.99
C ASP A 125 -6.63 18.59 -9.61
N VAL A 126 -6.23 17.31 -9.56
CA VAL A 126 -6.19 16.52 -8.33
C VAL A 126 -4.93 15.66 -8.27
N PHE A 127 -4.21 15.72 -7.16
CA PHE A 127 -3.04 14.89 -6.87
C PHE A 127 -3.40 13.80 -5.84
N VAL A 128 -3.27 12.54 -6.25
CA VAL A 128 -3.54 11.36 -5.41
C VAL A 128 -2.29 10.49 -5.37
N PRO A 129 -1.35 10.73 -4.43
CA PRO A 129 -0.14 9.92 -4.37
C PRO A 129 -0.44 8.51 -3.84
N VAL A 130 0.09 7.53 -4.56
CA VAL A 130 0.10 6.12 -4.13
C VAL A 130 1.52 5.78 -3.72
N SER A 131 1.90 6.30 -2.57
CA SER A 131 3.27 6.26 -2.09
C SER A 131 3.73 4.85 -1.69
N SER A 132 5.01 4.58 -1.91
CA SER A 132 5.73 3.52 -1.18
C SER A 132 6.11 4.02 0.23
N PRO A 133 6.54 3.14 1.15
CA PRO A 133 7.05 3.58 2.45
C PRO A 133 8.14 4.66 2.35
N ALA A 134 9.05 4.52 1.39
CA ALA A 134 10.13 5.50 1.17
C ALA A 134 9.67 6.79 0.49
N ALA A 135 8.58 6.76 -0.29
CA ALA A 135 8.15 7.89 -1.12
C ALA A 135 7.18 8.84 -0.43
N SER A 136 6.45 8.40 0.61
CA SER A 136 5.33 9.15 1.19
C SER A 136 5.70 10.58 1.60
N ARG A 137 6.86 10.77 2.23
CA ARG A 137 7.36 12.09 2.62
C ARG A 137 7.69 12.98 1.41
N TYR A 138 8.26 12.41 0.35
CA TYR A 138 8.62 13.16 -0.86
C TYR A 138 7.38 13.54 -1.68
N ASP A 139 6.37 12.66 -1.70
CA ASP A 139 5.06 12.98 -2.25
C ASP A 139 4.39 14.11 -1.47
N ALA A 140 4.54 14.17 -0.13
CA ALA A 140 4.05 15.28 0.68
C ALA A 140 4.75 16.60 0.32
N VAL A 141 6.08 16.59 0.16
CA VAL A 141 6.86 17.78 -0.29
C VAL A 141 6.37 18.26 -1.66
N ALA A 142 6.13 17.35 -2.61
CA ALA A 142 5.54 17.71 -3.89
C ALA A 142 4.11 18.25 -3.73
N GLY A 143 3.32 17.64 -2.85
CA GLY A 143 1.96 18.05 -2.52
C GLY A 143 1.85 19.48 -2.00
N GLU A 144 2.78 19.92 -1.15
CA GLU A 144 2.82 21.32 -0.67
C GLU A 144 2.97 22.33 -1.83
N SER A 145 3.77 22.00 -2.83
CA SER A 145 3.92 22.84 -4.04
C SER A 145 2.67 22.75 -4.94
N LEU A 146 2.09 21.58 -5.09
CA LEU A 146 0.91 21.32 -5.91
C LEU A 146 -0.36 21.95 -5.33
N SER A 147 -0.47 22.07 -4.01
CA SER A 147 -1.64 22.64 -3.32
C SER A 147 -1.94 24.10 -3.69
N GLN A 148 -0.98 24.77 -4.36
CA GLN A 148 -1.19 26.13 -4.87
C GLN A 148 -2.12 26.20 -6.08
N PHE A 149 -2.34 25.09 -6.79
CA PHE A 149 -3.14 25.07 -8.03
C PHE A 149 -3.93 23.76 -8.27
N CYS A 150 -3.77 22.74 -7.44
CA CYS A 150 -4.58 21.55 -7.51
C CYS A 150 -5.00 21.05 -6.11
N ASP A 151 -6.03 20.22 -6.05
CA ASP A 151 -6.46 19.56 -4.83
C ASP A 151 -5.50 18.40 -4.50
N VAL A 152 -5.04 18.28 -3.26
CA VAL A 152 -4.06 17.29 -2.81
C VAL A 152 -4.69 16.33 -1.83
N VAL A 153 -4.83 15.06 -2.21
CA VAL A 153 -5.36 13.99 -1.35
C VAL A 153 -4.20 13.30 -0.61
N HIS A 154 -3.45 14.09 0.15
CA HIS A 154 -2.32 13.64 0.97
C HIS A 154 -2.12 14.55 2.16
N GLY A 155 -1.54 14.02 3.25
CA GLY A 155 -1.11 14.86 4.37
C GLY A 155 0.08 15.74 4.01
N ASP A 156 0.25 16.85 4.71
CA ASP A 156 1.46 17.65 4.65
C ASP A 156 2.68 16.90 5.21
N VAL A 157 3.87 17.45 5.02
CA VAL A 157 5.14 16.83 5.45
C VAL A 157 5.17 16.56 6.96
N ALA A 158 4.63 17.48 7.76
CA ALA A 158 4.61 17.33 9.23
C ALA A 158 3.70 16.18 9.65
N THR A 159 2.49 16.13 9.09
CA THR A 159 1.49 15.07 9.34
C THR A 159 2.01 13.70 8.89
N VAL A 160 2.53 13.59 7.66
CA VAL A 160 3.07 12.33 7.15
C VAL A 160 4.25 11.85 7.99
N THR A 161 5.16 12.74 8.38
CA THR A 161 6.31 12.39 9.21
C THR A 161 5.89 11.96 10.63
N MET A 162 4.87 12.59 11.19
CA MET A 162 4.33 12.22 12.50
C MET A 162 3.66 10.85 12.45
N LEU A 163 2.85 10.58 11.42
CA LEU A 163 2.13 9.31 11.27
C LEU A 163 3.05 8.12 10.98
N ASP A 164 4.14 8.31 10.23
CA ASP A 164 5.09 7.24 9.87
C ASP A 164 6.07 6.92 11.03
N ASP A 165 6.26 7.86 11.97
CA ASP A 165 7.08 7.66 13.18
C ASP A 165 6.26 6.97 14.27
N LYS A 166 6.59 5.72 14.58
CA LYS A 166 5.84 4.88 15.52
C LYS A 166 5.74 5.48 16.94
N ASP A 167 6.76 6.20 17.41
CA ASP A 167 6.75 6.88 18.71
C ASP A 167 5.80 8.08 18.68
N LYS A 168 5.92 8.95 17.67
CA LYS A 168 5.06 10.13 17.53
C LYS A 168 3.60 9.74 17.31
N PHE A 169 3.36 8.76 16.45
CA PHE A 169 2.02 8.21 16.24
C PHE A 169 1.40 7.70 17.53
N SER A 170 2.11 6.85 18.28
CA SER A 170 1.62 6.29 19.55
C SER A 170 1.32 7.38 20.57
N ARG A 171 2.22 8.37 20.70
CA ARG A 171 2.06 9.52 21.59
C ARG A 171 0.85 10.37 21.22
N THR A 172 0.65 10.62 19.92
CA THR A 172 -0.52 11.36 19.43
C THR A 172 -1.81 10.59 19.71
N ALA A 173 -1.85 9.29 19.42
CA ALA A 173 -3.05 8.47 19.69
C ALA A 173 -3.39 8.44 21.19
N GLU A 174 -2.40 8.27 22.06
CA GLU A 174 -2.59 8.29 23.50
C GLU A 174 -3.12 9.65 23.99
N SER A 175 -2.58 10.76 23.50
CA SER A 175 -3.04 12.12 23.87
C SER A 175 -4.50 12.36 23.50
N LEU A 176 -5.03 11.62 22.51
CA LEU A 176 -6.44 11.62 22.09
C LEU A 176 -7.29 10.61 22.87
N GLY A 177 -6.73 9.92 23.86
CA GLY A 177 -7.41 8.87 24.62
C GLY A 177 -7.72 7.62 23.77
N LEU A 178 -6.93 7.38 22.72
CA LEU A 178 -7.05 6.21 21.84
C LEU A 178 -6.02 5.14 22.27
N ARG A 179 -6.45 3.89 22.25
CA ARG A 179 -5.62 2.79 22.74
C ARG A 179 -4.52 2.42 21.78
N VAL A 180 -3.30 2.39 22.31
CA VAL A 180 -2.08 1.83 21.71
C VAL A 180 -1.40 0.91 22.72
N PRO A 181 -0.57 -0.08 22.32
CA PRO A 181 0.24 -0.82 23.27
C PRO A 181 1.16 0.10 24.06
N GLN A 182 1.60 -0.28 25.26
CA GLN A 182 2.65 0.46 25.95
C GLN A 182 3.92 0.48 25.11
N TRP A 183 4.63 1.60 25.13
CA TRP A 183 5.87 1.72 24.36
C TRP A 183 6.90 2.60 25.07
N THR A 184 8.15 2.42 24.69
CA THR A 184 9.29 3.25 25.13
C THR A 184 10.21 3.45 23.94
N ARG A 185 10.65 4.71 23.73
CA ARG A 185 11.66 5.04 22.74
C ARG A 185 13.03 4.61 23.25
N ILE A 186 13.77 3.87 22.45
CA ILE A 186 15.11 3.34 22.78
C ILE A 186 16.14 4.03 21.88
N THR A 187 17.08 4.72 22.49
CA THR A 187 18.19 5.42 21.83
C THR A 187 19.56 4.86 22.20
N ASP A 188 19.59 3.95 23.18
CA ASP A 188 20.77 3.21 23.63
C ASP A 188 20.34 1.80 24.06
N ALA A 189 21.08 0.78 23.62
CA ALA A 189 20.75 -0.60 23.94
C ALA A 189 20.74 -0.91 25.47
N ARG A 190 21.50 -0.16 26.26
CA ARG A 190 21.50 -0.28 27.75
C ARG A 190 20.12 0.00 28.34
N GLN A 191 19.32 0.86 27.74
CA GLN A 191 17.95 1.12 28.21
C GLN A 191 17.07 -0.13 28.21
N ILE A 192 17.38 -1.14 27.36
CA ILE A 192 16.69 -2.44 27.36
C ILE A 192 17.12 -3.30 28.56
N GLU A 193 18.41 -3.26 28.90
CA GLU A 193 18.95 -4.01 30.04
C GLU A 193 18.45 -3.44 31.40
N GLU A 194 18.31 -2.12 31.47
CA GLU A 194 17.85 -1.37 32.62
C GLU A 194 16.34 -1.27 32.76
N PHE A 195 15.58 -1.73 31.74
CA PHE A 195 14.13 -1.62 31.76
C PHE A 195 13.51 -2.57 32.78
N ASP A 196 12.67 -2.02 33.66
CA ASP A 196 11.89 -2.81 34.63
C ASP A 196 10.66 -3.43 33.93
N PHE A 197 10.83 -4.65 33.43
CA PHE A 197 9.77 -5.37 32.71
C PHE A 197 8.62 -5.73 33.66
N PRO A 198 7.40 -5.22 33.42
CA PRO A 198 6.24 -5.59 34.23
C PRO A 198 5.98 -7.10 34.20
N PRO A 199 5.66 -7.74 35.32
CA PRO A 199 5.34 -9.17 35.38
C PRO A 199 4.18 -9.52 34.45
N GLY A 200 4.31 -10.63 33.69
CA GLY A 200 3.27 -11.12 32.78
C GLY A 200 3.15 -10.36 31.46
N ARG A 201 3.98 -9.34 31.22
CA ARG A 201 4.04 -8.63 29.93
C ARG A 201 5.29 -8.98 29.16
N SER A 202 5.16 -8.96 27.85
CA SER A 202 6.26 -9.13 26.91
C SER A 202 6.34 -7.93 25.97
N TYR A 203 7.52 -7.65 25.45
CA TYR A 203 7.79 -6.52 24.57
C TYR A 203 8.56 -6.99 23.35
N ILE A 204 8.44 -6.25 22.26
CA ILE A 204 9.22 -6.43 21.03
C ILE A 204 9.92 -5.13 20.66
N LEU A 205 11.07 -5.25 20.01
CA LEU A 205 11.80 -4.11 19.47
C LEU A 205 11.51 -3.93 18.00
N LYS A 206 11.18 -2.69 17.63
CA LYS A 206 10.96 -2.28 16.25
C LYS A 206 11.80 -1.06 15.93
N ARG A 207 12.46 -1.05 14.77
CA ARG A 207 13.10 0.17 14.29
C ARG A 207 12.04 1.21 13.94
N ILE A 208 12.24 2.47 14.31
CA ILE A 208 11.30 3.55 13.94
C ILE A 208 11.37 3.79 12.44
N ALA A 209 12.58 3.92 11.88
CA ALA A 209 12.77 4.00 10.44
C ALA A 209 12.30 2.71 9.74
N TYR A 210 11.74 2.85 8.55
CA TYR A 210 11.29 1.70 7.76
C TYR A 210 12.43 0.72 7.48
N ASN A 211 12.25 -0.53 7.87
CA ASN A 211 13.22 -1.61 7.63
C ASN A 211 12.49 -2.88 7.17
N PRO A 212 12.50 -3.19 5.87
CA PRO A 212 11.76 -4.34 5.31
C PRO A 212 12.30 -5.70 5.75
N VAL A 213 13.55 -5.77 6.20
CA VAL A 213 14.20 -7.02 6.66
C VAL A 213 14.02 -7.22 8.16
N GLY A 214 14.26 -6.16 8.95
CA GLY A 214 14.23 -6.24 10.43
C GLY A 214 12.83 -6.42 11.02
N ARG A 215 11.77 -6.10 10.28
CA ARG A 215 10.39 -6.20 10.76
C ARG A 215 9.92 -7.63 11.09
N THR A 216 10.66 -8.65 10.69
CA THR A 216 10.35 -10.05 10.98
C THR A 216 10.97 -10.55 12.29
N ASN A 217 11.81 -9.75 12.96
CA ASN A 217 12.35 -10.12 14.25
C ASN A 217 11.31 -9.87 15.35
N MET A 218 10.73 -10.95 15.86
CA MET A 218 9.69 -10.96 16.90
C MET A 218 10.24 -11.52 18.21
N THR A 219 11.53 -11.28 18.53
CA THR A 219 12.12 -11.68 19.81
C THR A 219 11.37 -11.01 20.96
N LEU A 220 10.81 -11.82 21.85
CA LEU A 220 10.08 -11.37 23.03
C LEU A 220 11.03 -11.06 24.16
N LEU A 221 10.88 -9.88 24.75
CA LEU A 221 11.59 -9.41 25.95
C LEU A 221 10.61 -9.42 27.12
N SER A 222 11.03 -9.94 28.28
CA SER A 222 10.16 -10.02 29.47
C SER A 222 10.97 -10.14 30.77
N ALA A 223 10.30 -9.92 31.88
CA ALA A 223 10.90 -10.15 33.21
C ALA A 223 11.36 -11.61 33.43
N ALA A 224 10.78 -12.57 32.73
CA ALA A 224 11.11 -14.00 32.83
C ALA A 224 12.43 -14.37 32.14
N THR A 225 13.00 -13.50 31.29
CA THR A 225 14.16 -13.79 30.43
C THR A 225 15.26 -12.73 30.50
N PRO A 226 15.73 -12.30 31.69
CA PRO A 226 16.66 -11.15 31.83
C PRO A 226 17.98 -11.38 31.09
N GLU A 227 18.55 -12.59 31.16
CA GLU A 227 19.80 -12.92 30.46
C GLU A 227 19.66 -12.88 28.95
N SER A 228 18.54 -13.38 28.43
CA SER A 228 18.22 -13.32 26.98
C SER A 228 17.99 -11.89 26.55
N ASN A 229 17.33 -11.07 27.35
CA ASN A 229 17.10 -9.64 27.08
C ASN A 229 18.43 -8.91 26.94
N ALA A 230 19.35 -9.11 27.89
CA ALA A 230 20.69 -8.50 27.91
C ALA A 230 21.53 -8.99 26.69
N ALA A 231 21.48 -10.28 26.38
CA ALA A 231 22.19 -10.82 25.21
C ALA A 231 21.64 -10.21 23.89
N PHE A 232 20.32 -10.06 23.77
CA PHE A 232 19.68 -9.45 22.62
C PHE A 232 19.99 -7.96 22.51
N ALA A 233 19.93 -7.21 23.62
CA ALA A 233 20.32 -5.80 23.67
C ALA A 233 21.77 -5.58 23.21
N ARG A 234 22.71 -6.38 23.71
CA ARG A 234 24.13 -6.33 23.26
C ARG A 234 24.28 -6.61 21.77
N SER A 235 23.50 -7.53 21.22
CA SER A 235 23.55 -7.82 19.76
C SER A 235 23.10 -6.65 18.89
N LEU A 236 22.32 -5.72 19.44
CA LEU A 236 21.80 -4.53 18.78
C LEU A 236 22.54 -3.24 19.13
N SER A 237 23.56 -3.30 20.01
CA SER A 237 24.25 -2.10 20.52
C SER A 237 24.85 -1.20 19.43
N ALA A 238 25.29 -1.77 18.32
CA ALA A 238 25.81 -1.02 17.17
C ALA A 238 24.70 -0.48 16.25
N ALA A 239 23.45 -0.93 16.40
CA ALA A 239 22.33 -0.58 15.53
C ALA A 239 21.37 0.44 16.16
N ILE A 240 21.45 0.63 17.50
CA ILE A 240 20.57 1.55 18.24
C ILE A 240 21.37 2.80 18.60
N SER A 241 20.90 3.96 18.18
CA SER A 241 21.49 5.25 18.54
C SER A 241 20.43 6.35 18.62
N ALA A 242 20.83 7.55 19.04
CA ALA A 242 19.95 8.73 19.04
C ALA A 242 19.52 9.12 17.63
N GLU A 243 20.38 8.90 16.64
CA GLU A 243 20.14 9.18 15.21
C GLU A 243 19.30 8.08 14.54
N ASP A 244 19.39 6.85 15.04
CA ASP A 244 18.61 5.70 14.56
C ASP A 244 17.89 5.01 15.72
N PRO A 245 16.85 5.67 16.26
CA PRO A 245 16.14 5.19 17.43
C PRO A 245 15.21 4.03 17.10
N TRP A 246 14.97 3.22 18.12
CA TRP A 246 14.02 2.11 18.08
C TRP A 246 12.85 2.39 19.04
N ILE A 247 11.80 1.61 18.90
CA ILE A 247 10.68 1.57 19.84
C ILE A 247 10.59 0.17 20.44
N MET A 248 10.57 0.10 21.76
CA MET A 248 10.20 -1.10 22.50
C MET A 248 8.72 -1.02 22.80
N GLN A 249 7.94 -1.93 22.19
CA GLN A 249 6.47 -1.91 22.24
C GLN A 249 5.97 -3.19 22.90
N GLU A 250 4.98 -3.05 23.78
CA GLU A 250 4.28 -4.19 24.40
C GLU A 250 3.73 -5.13 23.31
N PHE A 251 3.99 -6.41 23.47
CA PHE A 251 3.46 -7.44 22.59
C PHE A 251 2.05 -7.83 23.06
N ILE A 252 1.08 -7.49 22.24
CA ILE A 252 -0.31 -7.88 22.49
C ILE A 252 -0.59 -9.17 21.73
N ALA A 253 -0.93 -10.24 22.47
CA ALA A 253 -1.37 -11.49 21.87
C ALA A 253 -2.80 -11.33 21.34
N GLY A 254 -3.03 -11.62 20.07
CA GLY A 254 -4.34 -11.42 19.47
C GLY A 254 -4.38 -11.65 17.97
N LYS A 255 -5.45 -11.16 17.34
CA LYS A 255 -5.63 -11.19 15.89
C LYS A 255 -5.24 -9.84 15.29
N GLU A 256 -4.45 -9.90 14.22
CA GLU A 256 -4.02 -8.71 13.50
C GLU A 256 -5.01 -8.30 12.41
N TYR A 257 -5.24 -7.00 12.30
CA TYR A 257 -6.05 -6.38 11.26
C TYR A 257 -5.32 -5.19 10.66
N CYS A 258 -5.53 -4.97 9.36
CA CYS A 258 -5.09 -3.77 8.67
C CYS A 258 -6.30 -3.01 8.12
N THR A 259 -6.16 -1.69 8.03
CA THR A 259 -7.20 -0.84 7.45
C THR A 259 -6.67 -0.12 6.22
N HIS A 260 -7.58 0.34 5.37
CA HIS A 260 -7.36 1.41 4.43
C HIS A 260 -8.39 2.50 4.72
N GLY A 261 -7.93 3.73 4.91
CA GLY A 261 -8.76 4.90 5.04
C GLY A 261 -8.35 5.99 4.07
N THR A 262 -9.33 6.63 3.43
CA THR A 262 -9.17 7.92 2.76
C THR A 262 -10.01 8.93 3.52
N ALA A 263 -9.42 10.06 3.82
CA ALA A 263 -10.07 11.12 4.58
C ALA A 263 -10.00 12.45 3.83
N ARG A 264 -11.02 13.26 4.01
CA ARG A 264 -11.12 14.63 3.50
C ARG A 264 -11.53 15.54 4.67
N GLN A 265 -10.66 16.49 5.03
CA GLN A 265 -10.94 17.48 6.09
C GLN A 265 -11.42 16.85 7.41
N GLY A 266 -10.79 15.74 7.82
CA GLY A 266 -11.16 15.04 9.05
C GLY A 266 -12.34 14.08 8.93
N LEU A 267 -12.97 13.98 7.77
CA LEU A 267 -14.06 13.04 7.51
C LEU A 267 -13.54 11.82 6.74
N LEU A 268 -13.83 10.64 7.26
CA LEU A 268 -13.51 9.37 6.58
C LEU A 268 -14.47 9.20 5.40
N THR A 269 -13.94 9.08 4.18
CA THR A 269 -14.75 8.91 2.95
C THR A 269 -14.60 7.53 2.34
N VAL A 270 -13.48 6.84 2.57
CA VAL A 270 -13.27 5.43 2.19
C VAL A 270 -12.77 4.67 3.40
N TYR A 271 -13.37 3.53 3.70
CA TYR A 271 -12.94 2.68 4.80
C TYR A 271 -12.99 1.19 4.42
N GLY A 272 -11.90 0.48 4.63
CA GLY A 272 -11.83 -0.97 4.53
C GLY A 272 -11.00 -1.54 5.67
N CYS A 273 -11.43 -2.68 6.22
CA CYS A 273 -10.71 -3.44 7.22
C CYS A 273 -10.56 -4.89 6.73
N SER A 274 -9.40 -5.49 6.92
CA SER A 274 -9.11 -6.87 6.55
C SER A 274 -8.30 -7.54 7.66
N ALA A 275 -8.48 -8.83 7.86
CA ALA A 275 -7.52 -9.59 8.65
C ALA A 275 -6.12 -9.42 8.04
N SER A 276 -5.10 -9.34 8.89
CA SER A 276 -3.71 -9.12 8.51
C SER A 276 -2.80 -10.23 8.99
N SER A 277 -1.64 -10.32 8.38
CA SER A 277 -0.52 -11.16 8.82
C SER A 277 0.78 -10.61 8.25
N ALA A 278 1.92 -11.04 8.77
CA ALA A 278 3.25 -10.59 8.33
C ALA A 278 3.50 -10.72 6.81
N PHE A 279 2.75 -11.59 6.13
CA PHE A 279 2.85 -11.85 4.69
C PHE A 279 1.49 -11.78 4.01
N GLN A 280 0.74 -10.72 4.30
CA GLN A 280 -0.58 -10.46 3.71
C GLN A 280 -0.50 -10.34 2.18
N ILE A 281 -1.25 -11.18 1.47
CA ILE A 281 -1.40 -11.13 0.02
C ILE A 281 -2.84 -11.41 -0.46
N ASN A 282 -3.78 -11.43 0.47
CA ASN A 282 -5.22 -11.59 0.20
C ASN A 282 -5.96 -10.58 1.05
N TYR A 283 -6.97 -9.94 0.49
CA TYR A 283 -7.78 -8.97 1.20
C TYR A 283 -9.25 -9.32 1.06
N GLN A 284 -9.90 -9.44 2.20
CA GLN A 284 -11.34 -9.60 2.32
C GLN A 284 -11.83 -8.68 3.42
N HIS A 285 -12.87 -7.92 3.15
CA HIS A 285 -13.43 -7.01 4.13
C HIS A 285 -14.02 -7.78 5.33
N VAL A 286 -13.72 -7.27 6.52
CA VAL A 286 -14.31 -7.72 7.78
C VAL A 286 -14.88 -6.50 8.51
N ASP A 287 -16.07 -6.65 9.05
CA ASP A 287 -16.67 -5.59 9.86
C ASP A 287 -16.11 -5.60 11.28
N LYS A 288 -15.47 -4.49 11.67
CA LYS A 288 -14.85 -4.25 12.97
C LYS A 288 -15.21 -2.85 13.48
N PRO A 289 -16.40 -2.68 14.08
CA PRO A 289 -16.91 -1.36 14.49
C PRO A 289 -15.98 -0.62 15.45
N GLN A 290 -15.31 -1.36 16.36
CA GLN A 290 -14.37 -0.74 17.32
C GLN A 290 -13.13 -0.17 16.61
N ILE A 291 -12.58 -0.89 15.60
CA ILE A 291 -11.46 -0.41 14.79
C ILE A 291 -11.91 0.80 13.97
N ARG A 292 -13.08 0.73 13.34
CA ARG A 292 -13.63 1.85 12.58
C ARG A 292 -13.81 3.11 13.43
N SER A 293 -14.41 2.98 14.61
CA SER A 293 -14.59 4.10 15.55
C SER A 293 -13.24 4.69 15.99
N TRP A 294 -12.23 3.86 16.23
CA TRP A 294 -10.87 4.32 16.54
C TRP A 294 -10.31 5.17 15.41
N VAL A 295 -10.40 4.68 14.15
CA VAL A 295 -9.90 5.36 12.95
C VAL A 295 -10.64 6.69 12.72
N GLU A 296 -11.97 6.69 12.80
CA GLU A 296 -12.80 7.91 12.64
C GLU A 296 -12.42 8.99 13.65
N ARG A 297 -12.28 8.63 14.93
CA ARG A 297 -11.88 9.57 15.98
C ARG A 297 -10.48 10.14 15.77
N PHE A 298 -9.51 9.29 15.37
CA PHE A 298 -8.15 9.72 15.12
C PHE A 298 -8.07 10.68 13.92
N ILE A 299 -8.71 10.32 12.81
CA ILE A 299 -8.78 11.12 11.57
C ILE A 299 -9.45 12.47 11.84
N ALA A 300 -10.58 12.47 12.56
CA ALA A 300 -11.33 13.69 12.88
C ALA A 300 -10.51 14.63 13.77
N ALA A 301 -9.83 14.10 14.79
CA ALA A 301 -9.02 14.91 15.70
C ALA A 301 -7.85 15.61 15.00
N LEU A 302 -7.30 15.00 13.95
CA LEU A 302 -6.22 15.60 13.16
C LEU A 302 -6.72 16.49 12.01
N GLY A 303 -8.02 16.53 11.71
CA GLY A 303 -8.53 17.18 10.51
C GLY A 303 -7.91 16.62 9.23
N LEU A 304 -7.54 15.31 9.20
CA LEU A 304 -6.72 14.70 8.16
C LEU A 304 -7.38 14.82 6.79
N THR A 305 -6.60 15.26 5.80
CA THR A 305 -6.87 15.04 4.37
C THR A 305 -5.78 14.13 3.82
N GLY A 306 -6.16 13.03 3.19
CA GLY A 306 -5.22 12.07 2.60
C GLY A 306 -5.57 10.62 2.88
N GLN A 307 -4.60 9.75 2.66
CA GLN A 307 -4.76 8.32 2.81
C GLN A 307 -3.92 7.82 3.98
N ALA A 308 -4.53 7.05 4.87
CA ALA A 308 -3.86 6.44 6.01
C ALA A 308 -4.31 4.99 6.18
N SER A 309 -3.38 4.14 6.48
CA SER A 309 -3.58 2.74 6.85
C SER A 309 -3.10 2.53 8.27
N PHE A 310 -3.92 1.90 9.07
CA PHE A 310 -3.59 1.58 10.45
C PHE A 310 -3.57 0.07 10.63
N ASP A 311 -2.58 -0.41 11.34
CA ASP A 311 -2.48 -1.80 11.75
C ASP A 311 -2.91 -1.95 13.21
N PHE A 312 -3.74 -2.96 13.49
CA PHE A 312 -4.35 -3.19 14.79
C PHE A 312 -4.12 -4.61 15.27
N ILE A 313 -4.05 -4.78 16.60
CA ILE A 313 -4.23 -6.06 17.26
C ILE A 313 -5.54 -6.02 18.06
N GLU A 314 -6.41 -7.00 17.84
CA GLU A 314 -7.55 -7.30 18.69
C GLU A 314 -7.12 -8.39 19.69
N ALA A 315 -6.96 -8.00 20.94
CA ALA A 315 -6.59 -8.89 22.02
C ALA A 315 -7.69 -9.94 22.29
N THR A 316 -7.37 -10.96 23.06
CA THR A 316 -8.31 -12.06 23.37
C THR A 316 -9.55 -11.62 24.13
N ASP A 317 -9.50 -10.50 24.85
CA ASP A 317 -10.62 -9.86 25.53
C ASP A 317 -11.47 -8.94 24.64
N GLY A 318 -11.12 -8.86 23.33
CA GLY A 318 -11.79 -7.99 22.34
C GLY A 318 -11.30 -6.54 22.36
N THR A 319 -10.33 -6.17 23.19
CA THR A 319 -9.75 -4.84 23.20
C THR A 319 -8.89 -4.63 21.95
N VAL A 320 -9.06 -3.49 21.27
CA VAL A 320 -8.30 -3.14 20.05
C VAL A 320 -7.20 -2.14 20.39
N TYR A 321 -6.01 -2.42 19.85
CA TYR A 321 -4.81 -1.58 19.97
C TYR A 321 -4.27 -1.25 18.59
N ALA A 322 -4.10 0.04 18.26
CA ALA A 322 -3.38 0.43 17.06
C ALA A 322 -1.87 0.31 17.29
N ILE A 323 -1.19 -0.39 16.40
CA ILE A 323 0.24 -0.70 16.55
C ILE A 323 1.16 0.13 15.65
N GLU A 324 0.65 0.61 14.52
CA GLU A 324 1.34 1.55 13.63
C GLU A 324 0.36 2.23 12.66
N CYS A 325 0.78 3.37 12.12
CA CYS A 325 0.13 4.03 10.99
C CYS A 325 1.06 4.06 9.78
N ASN A 326 0.49 3.86 8.62
CA ASN A 326 1.16 4.02 7.33
C ASN A 326 0.43 5.14 6.57
N PRO A 327 0.99 6.37 6.45
CA PRO A 327 0.32 7.53 5.84
C PRO A 327 0.31 7.42 4.31
N ARG A 328 -0.35 6.42 3.78
CA ARG A 328 -0.42 6.10 2.35
C ARG A 328 -1.54 5.12 2.04
N THR A 329 -1.86 4.99 0.73
CA THR A 329 -2.80 4.00 0.23
C THR A 329 -2.37 2.59 0.65
N HIS A 330 -3.25 1.84 1.27
CA HIS A 330 -3.05 0.43 1.55
C HIS A 330 -3.53 -0.45 0.38
N SER A 331 -2.95 -1.63 0.23
CA SER A 331 -3.34 -2.57 -0.83
C SER A 331 -4.75 -3.12 -0.67
N ALA A 332 -5.33 -3.02 0.51
CA ALA A 332 -6.72 -3.32 0.79
C ALA A 332 -7.74 -2.48 -0.01
N ILE A 333 -7.30 -1.37 -0.64
CA ILE A 333 -8.12 -0.60 -1.60
C ILE A 333 -8.62 -1.49 -2.75
N THR A 334 -7.92 -2.57 -3.08
CA THR A 334 -8.35 -3.53 -4.10
C THR A 334 -9.67 -4.22 -3.77
N MET A 335 -10.10 -4.26 -2.50
CA MET A 335 -11.42 -4.78 -2.11
C MET A 335 -12.60 -3.97 -2.69
N PHE A 336 -12.33 -2.75 -3.16
CA PHE A 336 -13.33 -1.88 -3.79
C PHE A 336 -13.45 -2.07 -5.30
N HIS A 337 -12.95 -3.18 -5.86
CA HIS A 337 -12.85 -3.43 -7.31
C HIS A 337 -14.18 -3.34 -8.08
N ASN A 338 -15.31 -3.44 -7.41
CA ASN A 338 -16.67 -3.33 -7.99
C ASN A 338 -17.47 -2.14 -7.42
N HIS A 339 -16.81 -1.18 -6.76
CA HIS A 339 -17.47 -0.04 -6.14
C HIS A 339 -17.36 1.22 -7.01
N SER A 340 -18.47 1.67 -7.56
CA SER A 340 -18.51 2.80 -8.51
C SER A 340 -18.24 4.17 -7.87
N GLU A 341 -18.40 4.30 -6.54
CA GLU A 341 -18.31 5.60 -5.84
C GLU A 341 -16.88 5.91 -5.33
N VAL A 342 -15.88 5.06 -5.63
CA VAL A 342 -14.50 5.29 -5.15
C VAL A 342 -13.97 6.64 -5.62
N ALA A 343 -14.17 7.00 -6.87
CA ALA A 343 -13.69 8.29 -7.39
C ALA A 343 -14.36 9.48 -6.66
N ASP A 344 -15.68 9.45 -6.49
CA ASP A 344 -16.41 10.50 -5.79
C ASP A 344 -15.98 10.61 -4.32
N ALA A 345 -15.75 9.49 -3.64
CA ALA A 345 -15.29 9.46 -2.26
C ALA A 345 -13.87 10.04 -2.09
N TYR A 346 -13.04 10.02 -3.13
CA TYR A 346 -11.74 10.69 -3.13
C TYR A 346 -11.85 12.19 -3.44
N LEU A 347 -12.79 12.58 -4.31
CA LEU A 347 -12.88 13.95 -4.83
C LEU A 347 -13.77 14.86 -3.97
N ARG A 348 -14.78 14.30 -3.31
CA ARG A 348 -15.78 15.09 -2.57
C ARG A 348 -15.53 15.03 -1.06
N PRO A 349 -15.21 16.18 -0.42
CA PRO A 349 -14.95 16.22 1.03
C PRO A 349 -16.15 15.80 1.89
N ASP A 350 -17.36 15.98 1.39
CA ASP A 350 -18.63 15.68 2.07
C ASP A 350 -19.21 14.30 1.75
N HIS A 351 -18.46 13.47 0.99
CA HIS A 351 -18.94 12.15 0.59
C HIS A 351 -19.09 11.23 1.81
N PRO A 352 -20.24 10.56 1.98
CA PRO A 352 -20.40 9.55 3.04
C PRO A 352 -19.33 8.45 2.91
N ALA A 353 -18.87 7.92 4.05
CA ALA A 353 -17.89 6.86 4.05
C ALA A 353 -18.40 5.61 3.32
N ILE A 354 -17.71 5.21 2.26
CA ILE A 354 -17.94 3.94 1.58
C ILE A 354 -17.12 2.82 2.19
N THR A 355 -17.66 1.59 2.16
CA THR A 355 -16.96 0.35 2.50
C THR A 355 -17.03 -0.60 1.32
N PRO A 356 -16.16 -1.64 1.25
CA PRO A 356 -16.29 -2.65 0.21
C PRO A 356 -17.71 -3.21 0.16
N ARG A 357 -18.22 -3.44 -1.04
CA ARG A 357 -19.57 -3.97 -1.23
C ARG A 357 -19.70 -5.35 -0.60
N VAL A 358 -20.89 -5.69 -0.12
CA VAL A 358 -21.17 -7.01 0.50
C VAL A 358 -20.91 -8.16 -0.49
N ASP A 359 -21.11 -7.93 -1.79
CA ASP A 359 -20.85 -8.88 -2.87
C ASP A 359 -19.41 -8.81 -3.42
N ALA A 360 -18.54 -7.98 -2.83
CA ALA A 360 -17.15 -7.88 -3.25
C ALA A 360 -16.41 -9.20 -2.96
N ARG A 361 -15.80 -9.75 -4.00
CA ARG A 361 -14.99 -10.96 -3.88
C ARG A 361 -13.64 -10.64 -3.21
N PRO A 362 -13.09 -11.56 -2.40
CA PRO A 362 -11.74 -11.40 -1.89
C PRO A 362 -10.73 -11.17 -3.02
N THR A 363 -9.75 -10.30 -2.80
CA THR A 363 -8.71 -10.02 -3.80
C THR A 363 -7.41 -10.73 -3.47
N TYR A 364 -6.72 -11.21 -4.49
CA TYR A 364 -5.41 -11.88 -4.40
C TYR A 364 -4.55 -11.55 -5.62
N TRP A 365 -3.30 -12.02 -5.63
CA TRP A 365 -2.40 -12.01 -6.78
C TRP A 365 -2.15 -13.45 -7.22
N ILE A 366 -2.63 -13.84 -8.40
CA ILE A 366 -2.68 -15.24 -8.85
C ILE A 366 -1.30 -15.93 -8.80
N TYR A 367 -0.24 -15.26 -9.17
CA TYR A 367 1.10 -15.86 -9.13
C TYR A 367 1.60 -16.12 -7.70
N HIS A 368 1.17 -15.33 -6.72
CA HIS A 368 1.40 -15.63 -5.31
C HIS A 368 0.59 -16.85 -4.85
N GLU A 369 -0.67 -16.94 -5.25
CA GLU A 369 -1.51 -18.09 -4.88
C GLU A 369 -1.04 -19.38 -5.56
N LEU A 370 -0.64 -19.33 -6.83
CA LEU A 370 -0.04 -20.48 -7.53
C LEU A 370 1.27 -20.93 -6.85
N TRP A 371 2.12 -20.00 -6.44
CA TRP A 371 3.32 -20.31 -5.68
C TRP A 371 3.00 -20.98 -4.34
N ARG A 372 2.03 -20.46 -3.60
CA ARG A 372 1.55 -21.05 -2.35
C ARG A 372 0.92 -22.42 -2.56
N LEU A 373 0.15 -22.58 -3.62
CA LEU A 373 -0.43 -23.87 -3.99
C LEU A 373 0.63 -24.97 -4.20
N ILE A 374 1.82 -24.59 -4.72
CA ILE A 374 2.93 -25.52 -4.92
C ILE A 374 3.68 -25.77 -3.62
N THR A 375 3.93 -24.72 -2.82
CA THR A 375 4.89 -24.75 -1.70
C THR A 375 4.28 -24.96 -0.33
N GLN A 376 2.97 -24.74 -0.14
CA GLN A 376 2.28 -24.86 1.15
C GLN A 376 1.42 -26.12 1.21
N PRO A 377 1.20 -26.70 2.41
CA PRO A 377 0.40 -27.93 2.56
C PRO A 377 -1.09 -27.71 2.30
N ASP A 378 -1.62 -26.50 2.56
CA ASP A 378 -3.07 -26.19 2.57
C ASP A 378 -3.65 -26.01 1.16
N LYS A 379 -3.46 -26.99 0.28
CA LYS A 379 -3.81 -26.92 -1.14
C LYS A 379 -5.29 -26.68 -1.40
N ILE A 380 -6.16 -27.31 -0.60
CA ILE A 380 -7.63 -27.18 -0.74
C ILE A 380 -8.07 -25.76 -0.41
N GLU A 381 -7.52 -25.17 0.66
CA GLU A 381 -7.82 -23.79 1.04
C GLU A 381 -7.34 -22.81 -0.02
N ARG A 382 -6.14 -23.03 -0.62
CA ARG A 382 -5.61 -22.20 -1.71
C ARG A 382 -6.47 -22.28 -2.97
N LEU A 383 -6.91 -23.46 -3.35
CA LEU A 383 -7.84 -23.62 -4.47
C LEU A 383 -9.18 -22.92 -4.20
N ALA A 384 -9.70 -23.03 -2.98
CA ALA A 384 -10.92 -22.33 -2.58
C ALA A 384 -10.73 -20.80 -2.61
N THR A 385 -9.57 -20.28 -2.19
CA THR A 385 -9.21 -18.85 -2.29
C THR A 385 -9.23 -18.38 -3.73
N ILE A 386 -8.59 -19.12 -4.64
CA ILE A 386 -8.56 -18.79 -6.08
C ILE A 386 -9.97 -18.83 -6.67
N ALA A 387 -10.77 -19.85 -6.35
CA ALA A 387 -12.11 -20.01 -6.92
C ALA A 387 -13.10 -18.93 -6.42
N ARG A 388 -13.00 -18.51 -5.16
CA ARG A 388 -13.90 -17.52 -4.54
C ARG A 388 -13.49 -16.09 -4.79
N GLY A 389 -12.19 -15.83 -4.95
CA GLY A 389 -11.65 -14.49 -5.07
C GLY A 389 -11.55 -13.98 -6.50
N THR A 390 -10.87 -12.85 -6.65
CA THR A 390 -10.53 -12.24 -7.92
C THR A 390 -9.08 -11.76 -7.90
N ASP A 391 -8.40 -11.85 -9.04
CA ASP A 391 -7.03 -11.32 -9.16
C ASP A 391 -7.05 -9.79 -9.12
N ALA A 392 -6.14 -9.19 -8.35
CA ALA A 392 -6.10 -7.75 -8.14
C ALA A 392 -5.59 -6.95 -9.35
N ILE A 393 -4.88 -7.60 -10.29
CA ILE A 393 -4.35 -6.96 -11.50
C ILE A 393 -5.26 -7.23 -12.69
N PHE A 394 -5.77 -8.46 -12.84
CA PHE A 394 -6.59 -8.85 -13.97
C PHE A 394 -7.96 -8.17 -13.95
N SER A 395 -8.37 -7.64 -15.09
CA SER A 395 -9.75 -7.18 -15.32
C SER A 395 -10.18 -7.55 -16.73
N TRP A 396 -11.40 -8.07 -16.88
CA TRP A 396 -11.98 -8.39 -18.18
C TRP A 396 -12.12 -7.16 -19.10
N SER A 397 -12.32 -5.99 -18.52
CA SER A 397 -12.43 -4.73 -19.26
C SER A 397 -11.08 -4.09 -19.57
N ASP A 398 -10.01 -4.49 -18.86
CA ASP A 398 -8.67 -3.91 -18.95
C ASP A 398 -7.60 -4.99 -18.68
N PRO A 399 -7.43 -5.99 -19.57
CA PRO A 399 -6.61 -7.16 -19.30
C PRO A 399 -5.10 -6.96 -19.55
N LEU A 400 -4.70 -5.93 -20.31
CA LEU A 400 -3.30 -5.73 -20.69
C LEU A 400 -2.34 -5.56 -19.52
N PRO A 401 -2.68 -4.82 -18.44
CA PRO A 401 -1.80 -4.72 -17.27
C PRO A 401 -1.38 -6.08 -16.70
N TYR A 402 -2.30 -7.05 -16.67
CA TYR A 402 -2.01 -8.40 -16.20
C TYR A 402 -0.88 -9.07 -17.02
N LEU A 403 -1.03 -9.10 -18.35
CA LEU A 403 -0.02 -9.66 -19.23
C LEU A 403 1.33 -8.93 -19.08
N MET A 404 1.28 -7.60 -19.07
CA MET A 404 2.49 -6.77 -19.06
C MET A 404 3.22 -6.77 -17.72
N VAL A 405 2.51 -6.93 -16.58
CA VAL A 405 3.17 -7.11 -15.29
C VAL A 405 3.96 -8.42 -15.26
N HIS A 406 3.34 -9.52 -15.69
CA HIS A 406 3.93 -10.85 -15.55
C HIS A 406 4.97 -11.16 -16.63
N HIS A 407 4.82 -10.62 -17.85
CA HIS A 407 5.66 -11.00 -19.00
C HIS A 407 6.53 -9.87 -19.58
N LEU A 408 6.43 -8.64 -19.05
CA LEU A 408 7.32 -7.54 -19.39
C LEU A 408 7.98 -6.93 -18.16
N HIS A 409 7.17 -6.43 -17.20
CA HIS A 409 7.67 -5.67 -16.05
C HIS A 409 8.56 -6.55 -15.15
N ILE A 410 8.04 -7.62 -14.58
CA ILE A 410 8.80 -8.50 -13.68
C ILE A 410 9.96 -9.17 -14.39
N PRO A 411 9.84 -9.71 -15.63
CA PRO A 411 11.00 -10.22 -16.37
C PRO A 411 12.09 -9.18 -16.60
N SER A 412 11.73 -7.91 -16.88
CA SER A 412 12.71 -6.84 -17.06
C SER A 412 13.54 -6.59 -15.79
N LEU A 413 12.90 -6.62 -14.62
CA LEU A 413 13.57 -6.49 -13.33
C LEU A 413 14.47 -7.70 -13.02
N LEU A 414 13.99 -8.91 -13.32
CA LEU A 414 14.77 -10.15 -13.15
C LEU A 414 16.03 -10.15 -14.05
N ILE A 415 15.90 -9.72 -15.29
CA ILE A 415 17.02 -9.60 -16.23
C ILE A 415 18.01 -8.52 -15.74
N ALA A 416 17.51 -7.38 -15.25
CA ALA A 416 18.36 -6.34 -14.67
C ALA A 416 19.13 -6.85 -13.45
N SER A 417 18.45 -7.60 -12.55
CA SER A 417 19.07 -8.25 -11.39
C SER A 417 20.16 -9.24 -11.80
N LEU A 418 19.93 -10.05 -12.86
CA LEU A 418 20.94 -10.97 -13.41
C LEU A 418 22.18 -10.22 -13.92
N ARG A 419 21.96 -9.13 -14.68
CA ARG A 419 23.06 -8.33 -15.26
C ARG A 419 23.90 -7.64 -14.19
N SER A 420 23.23 -7.13 -13.14
CA SER A 420 23.90 -6.44 -12.02
C SER A 420 24.40 -7.40 -10.92
N ARG A 421 24.17 -8.71 -11.07
CA ARG A 421 24.50 -9.76 -10.07
C ARG A 421 23.90 -9.49 -8.69
N ARG A 422 22.79 -8.75 -8.60
CA ARG A 422 22.09 -8.50 -7.34
C ARG A 422 21.25 -9.71 -6.95
N SER A 423 21.18 -9.98 -5.64
CA SER A 423 20.31 -11.00 -5.08
C SER A 423 18.99 -10.40 -4.65
N TRP A 424 17.91 -11.15 -4.80
CA TRP A 424 16.57 -10.78 -4.34
C TRP A 424 15.96 -11.91 -3.50
N SER A 425 15.16 -11.54 -2.52
CA SER A 425 14.50 -12.46 -1.58
C SER A 425 13.14 -12.93 -2.10
N ARG A 426 12.34 -12.02 -2.69
CA ARG A 426 11.01 -12.34 -3.22
C ARG A 426 10.62 -11.38 -4.35
N ILE A 427 9.67 -11.80 -5.19
CA ILE A 427 8.94 -10.93 -6.09
C ILE A 427 7.71 -10.45 -5.35
N ASP A 428 7.45 -9.16 -5.38
CA ASP A 428 6.24 -8.58 -4.83
C ASP A 428 5.40 -8.00 -5.98
N PHE A 429 4.43 -8.79 -6.45
CA PHE A 429 3.54 -8.37 -7.54
C PHE A 429 2.59 -7.24 -7.13
N ASN A 430 2.27 -7.13 -5.83
CA ASN A 430 1.41 -6.07 -5.32
C ASN A 430 2.07 -4.68 -5.46
N ILE A 431 3.34 -4.58 -5.08
CA ILE A 431 4.11 -3.32 -5.19
C ILE A 431 4.97 -3.24 -6.45
N GLY A 432 4.96 -4.28 -7.30
CA GLY A 432 5.64 -4.28 -8.59
C GLY A 432 7.16 -4.18 -8.49
N LYS A 433 7.80 -4.91 -7.54
CA LYS A 433 9.26 -4.88 -7.38
C LYS A 433 9.86 -6.23 -6.98
N LEU A 434 11.17 -6.35 -7.15
CA LEU A 434 11.97 -7.37 -6.48
C LEU A 434 12.39 -6.83 -5.11
N VAL A 435 12.11 -7.57 -4.04
CA VAL A 435 12.59 -7.24 -2.69
C VAL A 435 14.03 -7.75 -2.59
N GLU A 436 14.98 -6.83 -2.46
CA GLU A 436 16.41 -7.16 -2.38
C GLU A 436 16.77 -7.65 -0.96
N VAL A 437 17.86 -8.42 -0.87
CA VAL A 437 18.42 -8.83 0.42
C VAL A 437 19.27 -7.67 0.93
N GLY A 438 18.81 -7.03 2.02
CA GLY A 438 19.52 -5.90 2.61
C GLY A 438 18.83 -4.54 2.48
N GLY A 439 17.67 -4.48 1.88
CA GLY A 439 16.87 -3.25 1.79
C GLY A 439 16.46 -2.87 0.37
N ASP A 440 15.70 -1.78 0.28
CA ASP A 440 15.28 -1.16 -0.99
C ASP A 440 16.43 -0.38 -1.61
#